data_46be5fa4934f4143f9f4a62a2eef4dfe
#
_entry.id   46be5fa4934f4143f9f4a62a2eef4dfe
#
_cell.length_a   1.000
_cell.length_b   1.000
_cell.length_c   1.000
_cell.angle_alpha   90.00
_cell.angle_beta   90.00
_cell.angle_gamma   90.00
#
_symmetry.space_group_name_H-M   'P 1'
#
loop_
_entity.id
_entity.type
_entity.pdbx_description
1 polymer ?
#
loop_
_entity_poly.entity_id
_entity_poly.type
_entity_poly.pdbx_seq_one_letter_code
_entity_poly.pdbx_strand_id
1 'polypeptide(L)'
;MLNRWASSEFSTDWGTRILSDRVSFYDPISYHQGSMWPLFTGWVSVAEYRARRPLAGYTHLMQNAGLTDFQDLGFATELLSGQFFQVLGRSTPHQLWSSAMVISPVLRGLFGLEWDAAVHTLTVSPQLPAQWNTAVVRRIPLGRSTLDLAFVRQGASLIVTPTGAAGVRLTSRLPGARMVGDSLRIPLPAVEVAIDPTLPPTGSDTRQMKILDEDYGPRTLTLALEGQGGSQATLQLRENAPGLQVRAQNATIGSEPYGPAQNGLRPITFRFPAGAGYVTQTVTFSW
;
A
#
# COMPACT_ATOMS: atom_id res chain seq x y z
N MET A 1 13.66 -8.65 6.75
CA MET A 1 12.97 -8.02 7.91
C MET A 1 11.53 -7.62 7.54
N LEU A 2 11.30 -6.86 6.47
CA LEU A 2 9.94 -6.43 6.06
C LEU A 2 8.99 -7.60 5.81
N ASN A 3 9.42 -8.68 5.12
CA ASN A 3 8.58 -9.86 4.89
C ASN A 3 7.99 -10.44 6.18
N ARG A 4 8.74 -10.38 7.29
CA ARG A 4 8.26 -10.82 8.59
C ARG A 4 7.24 -9.85 9.18
N TRP A 5 7.45 -8.52 9.05
CA TRP A 5 6.47 -7.52 9.46
C TRP A 5 5.17 -7.60 8.68
N ALA A 6 5.25 -7.96 7.40
CA ALA A 6 4.09 -8.12 6.53
C ALA A 6 3.34 -9.46 6.76
N SER A 7 3.97 -10.46 7.39
CA SER A 7 3.36 -11.78 7.63
C SER A 7 2.28 -11.76 8.73
N SER A 8 1.48 -12.81 8.80
CA SER A 8 0.46 -13.03 9.83
C SER A 8 1.03 -12.99 11.26
N GLU A 9 2.34 -13.22 11.42
CA GLU A 9 3.04 -13.12 12.71
C GLU A 9 2.96 -11.72 13.32
N PHE A 10 3.01 -10.66 12.51
CA PHE A 10 2.93 -9.27 12.96
C PHE A 10 1.71 -8.53 12.42
N SER A 11 1.22 -8.88 11.22
CA SER A 11 0.13 -8.17 10.57
C SER A 11 -1.21 -8.85 10.77
N THR A 12 -2.14 -8.13 11.39
CA THR A 12 -3.56 -8.45 11.40
C THR A 12 -4.24 -7.95 10.12
N ASP A 13 -5.56 -8.09 9.98
CA ASP A 13 -6.33 -7.50 8.89
C ASP A 13 -6.62 -6.01 9.09
N TRP A 14 -6.28 -5.47 10.26
CA TRP A 14 -6.51 -4.06 10.65
C TRP A 14 -5.23 -3.32 11.01
N GLY A 15 -4.04 -3.94 10.92
CA GLY A 15 -2.76 -3.30 11.14
C GLY A 15 -1.71 -4.18 11.77
N THR A 16 -0.65 -3.56 12.29
CA THR A 16 0.55 -4.25 12.75
C THR A 16 0.60 -4.34 14.27
N ARG A 17 0.80 -5.56 14.78
CA ARG A 17 1.06 -5.83 16.21
C ARG A 17 2.40 -5.26 16.63
N ILE A 18 2.47 -4.80 17.88
CA ILE A 18 3.73 -4.32 18.47
C ILE A 18 4.73 -5.45 18.72
N LEU A 19 4.25 -6.68 18.83
CA LEU A 19 5.04 -7.86 19.16
C LEU A 19 4.58 -9.06 18.33
N SER A 20 5.51 -9.98 18.04
CA SER A 20 5.22 -11.25 17.39
C SER A 20 4.23 -12.08 18.22
N ASP A 21 3.21 -12.65 17.56
CA ASP A 21 2.25 -13.56 18.21
C ASP A 21 2.87 -14.93 18.58
N ARG A 22 4.14 -15.16 18.19
CA ARG A 22 4.88 -16.40 18.48
C ARG A 22 5.71 -16.35 19.76
N VAL A 23 5.83 -15.20 20.41
CA VAL A 23 6.57 -15.12 21.66
C VAL A 23 5.73 -15.63 22.83
N SER A 24 6.37 -16.26 23.82
CA SER A 24 5.69 -16.95 24.93
C SER A 24 4.88 -16.04 25.86
N PHE A 25 5.20 -14.75 25.87
CA PHE A 25 4.50 -13.73 26.67
C PHE A 25 3.60 -12.82 25.81
N TYR A 26 3.24 -13.25 24.58
CA TYR A 26 2.28 -12.51 23.77
C TYR A 26 0.90 -12.48 24.44
N ASP A 27 0.36 -11.28 24.57
CA ASP A 27 -0.98 -11.01 25.07
C ASP A 27 -1.66 -9.98 24.15
N PRO A 28 -2.61 -10.40 23.30
CA PRO A 28 -3.23 -9.54 22.29
C PRO A 28 -4.02 -8.36 22.85
N ILE A 29 -4.34 -8.35 24.15
CA ILE A 29 -5.07 -7.26 24.81
C ILE A 29 -4.17 -6.42 25.73
N SER A 30 -2.89 -6.82 25.86
CA SER A 30 -1.91 -6.06 26.62
C SER A 30 -1.41 -4.86 25.82
N TYR A 31 -1.33 -3.71 26.48
CA TYR A 31 -0.89 -2.44 25.89
C TYR A 31 0.48 -2.56 25.19
N HIS A 32 1.45 -3.29 25.76
CA HIS A 32 2.81 -3.43 25.23
C HIS A 32 3.20 -4.87 24.83
N GLN A 33 2.32 -5.86 25.00
CA GLN A 33 2.69 -7.26 24.82
C GLN A 33 1.94 -7.96 23.69
N GLY A 34 1.29 -7.21 22.77
CA GLY A 34 0.66 -7.85 21.63
C GLY A 34 -0.47 -7.08 20.93
N SER A 35 -0.88 -5.92 21.49
CA SER A 35 -1.86 -5.06 20.83
C SER A 35 -1.39 -4.57 19.46
N MET A 36 -2.32 -4.24 18.58
CA MET A 36 -2.08 -3.59 17.30
C MET A 36 -2.06 -2.07 17.47
N TRP A 37 -1.10 -1.41 16.84
CA TRP A 37 -0.91 0.03 16.90
C TRP A 37 -0.92 0.66 15.51
N PRO A 38 -1.82 1.61 15.22
CA PRO A 38 -1.80 2.37 13.99
C PRO A 38 -0.46 3.12 13.78
N LEU A 39 0.20 3.54 14.87
CA LEU A 39 1.53 4.15 14.83
C LEU A 39 2.54 3.24 14.10
N PHE A 40 2.66 1.99 14.51
CA PHE A 40 3.59 1.02 13.89
C PHE A 40 3.13 0.61 12.50
N THR A 41 1.82 0.46 12.29
CA THR A 41 1.24 0.17 10.96
C THR A 41 1.66 1.23 9.94
N GLY A 42 1.58 2.52 10.32
CA GLY A 42 2.02 3.60 9.44
C GLY A 42 3.52 3.62 9.18
N TRP A 43 4.36 3.29 10.19
CA TRP A 43 5.80 3.16 9.98
C TRP A 43 6.15 1.99 9.05
N VAL A 44 5.47 0.85 9.20
CA VAL A 44 5.64 -0.29 8.30
C VAL A 44 5.22 0.10 6.88
N SER A 45 4.08 0.77 6.70
CA SER A 45 3.65 1.28 5.39
C SER A 45 4.71 2.16 4.72
N VAL A 46 5.29 3.14 5.44
CA VAL A 46 6.37 3.98 4.91
C VAL A 46 7.60 3.16 4.56
N ALA A 47 7.96 2.16 5.39
CA ALA A 47 9.12 1.30 5.15
C ALA A 47 8.93 0.42 3.90
N GLU A 48 7.71 -0.11 3.68
CA GLU A 48 7.37 -0.88 2.49
C GLU A 48 7.47 -0.02 1.21
N TYR A 49 6.92 1.18 1.20
CA TYR A 49 7.06 2.11 0.08
C TYR A 49 8.53 2.48 -0.20
N ARG A 50 9.34 2.70 0.85
CA ARG A 50 10.78 2.97 0.69
C ARG A 50 11.55 1.78 0.11
N ALA A 51 11.11 0.57 0.43
CA ALA A 51 11.64 -0.67 -0.13
C ALA A 51 11.09 -1.00 -1.52
N ARG A 52 10.26 -0.13 -2.12
CA ARG A 52 9.58 -0.33 -3.40
C ARG A 52 8.63 -1.52 -3.41
N ARG A 53 7.89 -1.68 -2.34
CA ARG A 53 6.83 -2.69 -2.16
C ARG A 53 5.48 -1.99 -2.04
N PRO A 54 4.96 -1.38 -3.14
CA PRO A 54 3.77 -0.54 -3.11
C PRO A 54 2.50 -1.29 -2.70
N LEU A 55 2.36 -2.56 -3.04
CA LEU A 55 1.17 -3.34 -2.71
C LEU A 55 1.05 -3.57 -1.19
N ALA A 56 2.16 -3.97 -0.54
CA ALA A 56 2.24 -4.11 0.92
C ALA A 56 2.09 -2.75 1.61
N GLY A 57 2.77 -1.71 1.09
CA GLY A 57 2.69 -0.34 1.61
C GLY A 57 1.27 0.21 1.56
N TYR A 58 0.55 0.00 0.45
CA TYR A 58 -0.84 0.41 0.29
C TYR A 58 -1.79 -0.36 1.22
N THR A 59 -1.56 -1.66 1.40
CA THR A 59 -2.36 -2.47 2.33
C THR A 59 -2.29 -1.91 3.75
N HIS A 60 -1.09 -1.66 4.28
CA HIS A 60 -0.93 -1.08 5.61
C HIS A 60 -1.46 0.36 5.72
N LEU A 61 -1.31 1.17 4.67
CA LEU A 61 -1.91 2.50 4.62
C LEU A 61 -3.43 2.44 4.74
N MET A 62 -4.08 1.56 3.97
CA MET A 62 -5.54 1.45 3.95
C MET A 62 -6.10 0.84 5.24
N GLN A 63 -5.35 -0.03 5.92
CA GLN A 63 -5.71 -0.48 7.27
C GLN A 63 -5.85 0.70 8.24
N ASN A 64 -4.86 1.61 8.25
CA ASN A 64 -4.96 2.82 9.09
C ASN A 64 -6.04 3.80 8.60
N ALA A 65 -6.14 4.01 7.29
CA ALA A 65 -7.14 4.92 6.73
C ALA A 65 -8.56 4.46 7.07
N GLY A 66 -8.84 3.16 6.97
CA GLY A 66 -10.15 2.61 7.33
C GLY A 66 -10.53 2.80 8.80
N LEU A 67 -9.55 2.91 9.71
CA LEU A 67 -9.84 3.19 11.12
C LEU A 67 -10.43 4.59 11.35
N THR A 68 -10.25 5.51 10.41
CA THR A 68 -10.80 6.87 10.51
C THR A 68 -12.32 6.93 10.31
N ASP A 69 -12.92 5.85 9.84
CA ASP A 69 -14.37 5.68 9.72
C ASP A 69 -14.95 4.72 10.76
N PHE A 70 -14.10 4.18 11.65
CA PHE A 70 -14.46 3.05 12.52
C PHE A 70 -15.13 3.47 13.85
N GLN A 71 -14.58 4.49 14.52
CA GLN A 71 -15.12 5.03 15.77
C GLN A 71 -15.64 6.45 15.59
N ASP A 72 -14.69 7.39 15.56
CA ASP A 72 -14.97 8.81 15.40
C ASP A 72 -14.45 9.28 14.05
N LEU A 73 -15.32 9.84 13.23
CA LEU A 73 -15.01 10.22 11.85
C LEU A 73 -13.79 11.15 11.77
N GLY A 74 -12.82 10.75 10.96
CA GLY A 74 -11.60 11.50 10.71
C GLY A 74 -10.49 11.29 11.75
N PHE A 75 -10.69 10.43 12.76
CA PHE A 75 -9.69 10.12 13.79
C PHE A 75 -9.37 8.63 13.83
N ALA A 76 -8.14 8.30 14.15
CA ALA A 76 -7.73 6.93 14.40
C ALA A 76 -7.49 6.72 15.89
N THR A 77 -7.99 5.60 16.41
CA THR A 77 -7.79 5.19 17.78
C THR A 77 -6.31 4.87 18.09
N GLU A 78 -5.93 4.85 19.36
CA GLU A 78 -4.55 4.58 19.77
C GLU A 78 -4.14 3.13 19.49
N LEU A 79 -4.96 2.17 19.91
CA LEU A 79 -4.65 0.75 19.77
C LEU A 79 -5.90 -0.14 19.75
N LEU A 80 -5.74 -1.29 19.13
CA LEU A 80 -6.75 -2.35 19.04
C LEU A 80 -6.16 -3.68 19.53
N SER A 81 -7.01 -4.67 19.75
CA SER A 81 -6.53 -6.01 20.06
C SER A 81 -5.66 -6.55 18.90
N GLY A 82 -4.59 -7.27 19.27
CA GLY A 82 -3.75 -7.96 18.29
C GLY A 82 -4.35 -9.26 17.76
N GLN A 83 -5.50 -9.71 18.25
CA GLN A 83 -6.17 -10.94 17.83
C GLN A 83 -7.52 -10.70 17.18
N PHE A 84 -8.34 -9.80 17.75
CA PHE A 84 -9.68 -9.49 17.26
C PHE A 84 -9.77 -8.05 16.79
N PHE A 85 -10.50 -7.79 15.71
CA PHE A 85 -10.77 -6.40 15.28
C PHE A 85 -11.69 -5.71 16.29
N GLN A 86 -11.08 -5.21 17.36
CA GLN A 86 -11.77 -4.56 18.47
C GLN A 86 -10.85 -3.55 19.17
N VAL A 87 -11.39 -2.37 19.46
CA VAL A 87 -10.69 -1.35 20.26
C VAL A 87 -10.56 -1.82 21.71
N LEU A 88 -9.41 -1.64 22.31
CA LEU A 88 -9.20 -1.94 23.71
C LEU A 88 -9.78 -0.84 24.61
N GLY A 89 -10.34 -1.22 25.77
CA GLY A 89 -11.02 -0.29 26.67
C GLY A 89 -10.18 0.85 27.22
N ARG A 90 -8.84 0.77 27.14
CA ARG A 90 -7.89 1.82 27.50
C ARG A 90 -7.34 2.61 26.31
N SER A 91 -7.84 2.34 25.10
CA SER A 91 -7.42 3.04 23.88
C SER A 91 -7.99 4.45 23.87
N THR A 92 -7.15 5.43 23.57
CA THR A 92 -7.60 6.81 23.33
C THR A 92 -8.24 6.87 21.94
N PRO A 93 -9.49 7.32 21.80
CA PRO A 93 -10.19 7.33 20.51
C PRO A 93 -9.59 8.31 19.50
N HIS A 94 -9.04 9.43 19.97
CA HIS A 94 -8.46 10.50 19.14
C HIS A 94 -6.94 10.57 19.36
N GLN A 95 -6.19 9.65 18.77
CA GLN A 95 -4.75 9.63 18.95
C GLN A 95 -4.02 10.35 17.83
N LEU A 96 -3.32 11.43 18.16
CA LEU A 96 -2.64 12.29 17.16
C LEU A 96 -1.63 11.52 16.32
N TRP A 97 -0.79 10.70 16.91
CA TRP A 97 0.19 9.91 16.15
C TRP A 97 -0.45 8.85 15.24
N SER A 98 -1.59 8.27 15.66
CA SER A 98 -2.34 7.34 14.81
C SER A 98 -2.88 8.05 13.57
N SER A 99 -3.47 9.22 13.73
CA SER A 99 -3.94 10.06 12.62
C SER A 99 -2.77 10.54 11.74
N ALA A 100 -1.63 10.91 12.34
CA ALA A 100 -0.43 11.28 11.60
C ALA A 100 0.11 10.11 10.75
N MET A 101 -0.15 8.88 11.15
CA MET A 101 0.25 7.66 10.42
C MET A 101 -0.76 7.22 9.34
N VAL A 102 -1.76 8.02 9.05
CA VAL A 102 -2.49 8.05 7.77
C VAL A 102 -1.80 9.02 6.82
N ILE A 103 -1.52 10.25 7.29
CA ILE A 103 -0.96 11.34 6.47
C ILE A 103 0.49 11.06 6.04
N SER A 104 1.34 10.59 6.96
CA SER A 104 2.76 10.34 6.66
C SER A 104 2.98 9.29 5.58
N PRO A 105 2.34 8.10 5.59
CA PRO A 105 2.44 7.14 4.49
C PRO A 105 1.89 7.67 3.17
N VAL A 106 0.81 8.47 3.18
CA VAL A 106 0.27 9.11 1.98
C VAL A 106 1.31 10.04 1.36
N LEU A 107 1.85 10.98 2.13
CA LEU A 107 2.76 11.99 1.57
C LEU A 107 4.15 11.40 1.25
N ARG A 108 4.74 10.65 2.19
CA ARG A 108 6.13 10.16 2.11
C ARG A 108 6.28 8.80 1.43
N GLY A 109 5.20 8.03 1.34
CA GLY A 109 5.15 6.71 0.71
C GLY A 109 4.43 6.75 -0.63
N LEU A 110 3.10 6.84 -0.59
CA LEU A 110 2.22 6.78 -1.76
C LEU A 110 2.57 7.83 -2.84
N PHE A 111 2.74 9.11 -2.44
CA PHE A 111 3.17 10.18 -3.35
C PHE A 111 4.69 10.39 -3.36
N GLY A 112 5.42 9.90 -2.36
CA GLY A 112 6.86 9.98 -2.27
C GLY A 112 7.40 11.41 -2.29
N LEU A 113 6.78 12.32 -1.52
CA LEU A 113 7.13 13.74 -1.48
C LEU A 113 8.24 14.00 -0.48
N GLU A 114 9.32 14.64 -0.94
CA GLU A 114 10.42 15.11 -0.10
C GLU A 114 10.86 16.51 -0.58
N TRP A 115 10.76 17.50 0.31
CA TRP A 115 11.14 18.87 0.03
C TRP A 115 12.54 19.19 0.56
N ASP A 116 13.41 19.66 -0.33
CA ASP A 116 14.70 20.25 0.01
C ASP A 116 14.63 21.77 -0.21
N ALA A 117 14.52 22.50 0.89
CA ALA A 117 14.41 23.95 0.87
C ALA A 117 15.72 24.65 0.45
N ALA A 118 16.89 24.03 0.69
CA ALA A 118 18.18 24.62 0.38
C ALA A 118 18.42 24.74 -1.14
N VAL A 119 17.89 23.79 -1.90
CA VAL A 119 18.06 23.76 -3.37
C VAL A 119 16.72 23.92 -4.12
N HIS A 120 15.65 24.32 -3.43
CA HIS A 120 14.31 24.50 -3.98
C HIS A 120 13.83 23.33 -4.83
N THR A 121 14.07 22.12 -4.35
CA THR A 121 13.74 20.90 -5.09
C THR A 121 12.71 20.06 -4.35
N LEU A 122 11.63 19.68 -5.03
CA LEU A 122 10.65 18.71 -4.58
C LEU A 122 10.90 17.38 -5.29
N THR A 123 11.31 16.38 -4.54
CA THR A 123 11.35 14.99 -5.02
C THR A 123 9.93 14.44 -4.98
N VAL A 124 9.49 13.84 -6.09
CA VAL A 124 8.16 13.23 -6.27
C VAL A 124 8.38 11.82 -6.81
N SER A 125 8.22 10.82 -5.95
CA SER A 125 8.47 9.41 -6.28
C SER A 125 7.23 8.55 -6.01
N PRO A 126 6.12 8.78 -6.74
CA PRO A 126 4.83 8.19 -6.46
C PRO A 126 4.82 6.68 -6.75
N GLN A 127 4.13 5.94 -5.90
CA GLN A 127 3.86 4.52 -6.04
C GLN A 127 2.34 4.32 -5.88
N LEU A 128 1.58 4.85 -6.84
CA LEU A 128 0.12 4.87 -6.81
C LEU A 128 -0.45 3.47 -7.05
N PRO A 129 -1.58 3.12 -6.39
CA PRO A 129 -2.26 1.87 -6.64
C PRO A 129 -2.63 1.71 -8.12
N ALA A 130 -2.52 0.49 -8.64
CA ALA A 130 -2.75 0.22 -10.07
C ALA A 130 -4.17 0.58 -10.53
N GLN A 131 -5.16 0.58 -9.63
CA GLN A 131 -6.54 0.97 -9.90
C GLN A 131 -6.75 2.50 -10.03
N TRP A 132 -5.80 3.35 -9.64
CA TRP A 132 -5.93 4.79 -9.76
C TRP A 132 -5.45 5.31 -11.12
N ASN A 133 -6.32 5.99 -11.86
CA ASN A 133 -5.96 6.65 -13.12
C ASN A 133 -5.49 8.07 -12.92
N THR A 134 -6.00 8.73 -11.89
CA THR A 134 -5.69 10.12 -11.55
C THR A 134 -5.60 10.31 -10.04
N ALA A 135 -4.80 11.28 -9.62
CA ALA A 135 -4.77 11.77 -8.25
C ALA A 135 -4.35 13.25 -8.23
N VAL A 136 -4.69 13.96 -7.16
CA VAL A 136 -4.27 15.36 -6.99
C VAL A 136 -3.87 15.57 -5.53
N VAL A 137 -2.70 16.18 -5.32
CA VAL A 137 -2.28 16.71 -4.02
C VAL A 137 -2.29 18.24 -4.11
N ARG A 138 -3.08 18.88 -3.29
CA ARG A 138 -3.26 20.33 -3.33
C ARG A 138 -2.62 21.03 -2.14
N ARG A 139 -2.21 22.28 -2.36
CA ARG A 139 -1.70 23.20 -1.34
C ARG A 139 -0.52 22.62 -0.56
N ILE A 140 0.42 21.94 -1.25
CA ILE A 140 1.67 21.50 -0.65
C ILE A 140 2.44 22.75 -0.19
N PRO A 141 2.69 22.93 1.12
CA PRO A 141 3.37 24.13 1.61
C PRO A 141 4.87 24.02 1.32
N LEU A 142 5.41 25.01 0.61
CA LEU A 142 6.83 25.12 0.26
C LEU A 142 7.34 26.49 0.71
N GLY A 143 7.64 26.63 1.99
CA GLY A 143 7.98 27.93 2.59
C GLY A 143 6.79 28.88 2.60
N ARG A 144 6.88 30.00 1.84
CA ARG A 144 5.79 30.99 1.73
C ARG A 144 4.87 30.73 0.54
N SER A 145 5.16 29.74 -0.29
CA SER A 145 4.41 29.37 -1.48
C SER A 145 3.67 28.05 -1.28
N THR A 146 2.71 27.78 -2.16
CA THR A 146 2.03 26.50 -2.24
C THR A 146 2.12 25.94 -3.65
N LEU A 147 2.17 24.61 -3.75
CA LEU A 147 2.21 23.87 -5.01
C LEU A 147 1.07 22.85 -5.02
N ASP A 148 0.41 22.72 -6.16
CA ASP A 148 -0.49 21.61 -6.46
C ASP A 148 0.21 20.64 -7.40
N LEU A 149 -0.02 19.33 -7.24
CA LEU A 149 0.45 18.28 -8.13
C LEU A 149 -0.74 17.47 -8.64
N ALA A 150 -0.89 17.41 -9.95
CA ALA A 150 -1.81 16.52 -10.62
C ALA A 150 -1.06 15.30 -11.16
N PHE A 151 -1.58 14.11 -10.92
CA PHE A 151 -1.04 12.83 -11.37
C PHE A 151 -2.03 12.19 -12.34
N VAL A 152 -1.58 11.85 -13.53
CA VAL A 152 -2.43 11.26 -14.59
C VAL A 152 -1.70 10.11 -15.27
N ARG A 153 -2.30 8.93 -15.32
CA ARG A 153 -1.79 7.82 -16.12
C ARG A 153 -2.05 8.08 -17.60
N GLN A 154 -1.01 7.98 -18.41
CA GLN A 154 -1.06 8.11 -19.88
C GLN A 154 -0.25 6.98 -20.52
N GLY A 155 -0.94 5.93 -20.96
CA GLY A 155 -0.29 4.71 -21.45
C GLY A 155 0.66 4.12 -20.42
N ALA A 156 1.89 3.83 -20.82
CA ALA A 156 2.93 3.28 -19.96
C ALA A 156 3.67 4.34 -19.09
N SER A 157 3.03 5.46 -18.79
CA SER A 157 3.65 6.54 -18.00
C SER A 157 2.67 7.18 -17.04
N LEU A 158 3.20 7.64 -15.92
CA LEU A 158 2.53 8.57 -15.01
C LEU A 158 3.08 9.98 -15.28
N ILE A 159 2.19 10.92 -15.56
CA ILE A 159 2.53 12.32 -15.76
C ILE A 159 2.19 13.08 -14.49
N VAL A 160 3.17 13.82 -13.97
CA VAL A 160 3.00 14.68 -12.79
C VAL A 160 3.15 16.13 -13.21
N THR A 161 2.06 16.88 -13.13
CA THR A 161 2.02 18.28 -13.55
C THR A 161 1.92 19.19 -12.32
N PRO A 162 2.90 20.07 -12.09
CA PRO A 162 2.86 21.06 -11.02
C PRO A 162 2.01 22.29 -11.44
N THR A 163 1.37 22.91 -10.45
CA THR A 163 0.70 24.20 -10.61
C THR A 163 0.94 25.07 -9.36
N GLY A 164 1.33 26.31 -9.52
CA GLY A 164 1.63 27.24 -8.41
C GLY A 164 3.12 27.53 -8.30
N ALA A 165 3.69 27.45 -7.13
CA ALA A 165 5.03 27.85 -6.70
C ALA A 165 6.11 27.96 -7.81
N ALA A 166 6.34 29.18 -8.31
CA ALA A 166 7.36 29.44 -9.31
C ALA A 166 8.77 29.13 -8.75
N GLY A 167 9.65 28.57 -9.61
CA GLY A 167 11.04 28.28 -9.26
C GLY A 167 11.26 26.96 -8.49
N VAL A 168 10.21 26.17 -8.25
CA VAL A 168 10.36 24.83 -7.69
C VAL A 168 10.77 23.84 -8.78
N ARG A 169 11.88 23.15 -8.54
CA ARG A 169 12.33 22.07 -9.43
C ARG A 169 11.74 20.74 -8.98
N LEU A 170 11.13 20.02 -9.91
CA LEU A 170 10.71 18.62 -9.67
C LEU A 170 11.82 17.63 -10.03
N THR A 171 11.94 16.60 -9.23
CA THR A 171 12.78 15.43 -9.51
C THR A 171 12.11 14.15 -9.02
N SER A 172 12.67 12.98 -9.36
CA SER A 172 12.19 11.69 -8.87
C SER A 172 13.35 10.72 -8.69
N ARG A 173 13.19 9.80 -7.72
CA ARG A 173 14.10 8.65 -7.53
C ARG A 173 13.66 7.41 -8.32
N LEU A 174 12.52 7.49 -9.02
CA LEU A 174 12.04 6.38 -9.82
C LEU A 174 12.85 6.23 -11.12
N PRO A 175 13.21 5.00 -11.53
CA PRO A 175 14.00 4.77 -12.73
C PRO A 175 13.32 5.36 -13.98
N GLY A 176 14.13 5.99 -14.84
CA GLY A 176 13.65 6.55 -16.11
C GLY A 176 12.77 7.80 -16.00
N ALA A 177 12.55 8.30 -14.79
CA ALA A 177 11.83 9.55 -14.59
C ALA A 177 12.61 10.74 -15.19
N ARG A 178 11.91 11.64 -15.90
CA ARG A 178 12.51 12.83 -16.52
C ARG A 178 11.50 13.94 -16.68
N MET A 179 12.00 15.16 -16.73
CA MET A 179 11.19 16.31 -17.11
C MET A 179 10.88 16.29 -18.61
N VAL A 180 9.64 16.62 -18.97
CA VAL A 180 9.15 16.81 -20.34
C VAL A 180 8.30 18.08 -20.32
N GLY A 181 8.87 19.18 -20.80
CA GLY A 181 8.31 20.51 -20.54
C GLY A 181 8.27 20.78 -19.02
N ASP A 182 7.15 21.24 -18.52
CA ASP A 182 6.95 21.55 -17.10
C ASP A 182 6.47 20.33 -16.28
N SER A 183 6.27 19.17 -16.91
CA SER A 183 5.78 17.98 -16.24
C SER A 183 6.87 16.94 -16.02
N LEU A 184 6.78 16.22 -14.90
CA LEU A 184 7.63 15.06 -14.64
C LEU A 184 6.94 13.81 -15.21
N ARG A 185 7.61 13.15 -16.16
CA ARG A 185 7.17 11.88 -16.73
C ARG A 185 7.88 10.72 -16.06
N ILE A 186 7.14 9.77 -15.55
CA ILE A 186 7.62 8.59 -14.82
C ILE A 186 7.15 7.34 -15.57
N PRO A 187 8.05 6.47 -16.06
CA PRO A 187 7.66 5.19 -16.63
C PRO A 187 6.97 4.31 -15.59
N LEU A 188 5.87 3.66 -15.98
CA LEU A 188 5.18 2.66 -15.18
C LEU A 188 5.74 1.26 -15.47
N PRO A 189 5.72 0.32 -14.51
CA PRO A 189 5.95 -1.09 -14.79
C PRO A 189 5.01 -1.57 -15.91
N ALA A 190 5.48 -2.50 -16.75
CA ALA A 190 4.65 -3.04 -17.84
C ALA A 190 3.40 -3.75 -17.27
N VAL A 191 3.55 -4.39 -16.14
CA VAL A 191 2.48 -5.06 -15.38
C VAL A 191 2.49 -4.55 -13.95
N GLU A 192 1.32 -4.21 -13.43
CA GLU A 192 1.08 -3.87 -12.04
C GLU A 192 -0.02 -4.76 -11.47
N VAL A 193 -0.01 -4.94 -10.16
CA VAL A 193 -1.07 -5.63 -9.43
C VAL A 193 -1.74 -4.66 -8.46
N ALA A 194 -3.06 -4.77 -8.35
CA ALA A 194 -3.87 -4.02 -7.40
C ALA A 194 -4.49 -4.95 -6.37
N ILE A 195 -4.65 -4.43 -5.18
CA ILE A 195 -5.43 -5.00 -4.09
C ILE A 195 -6.45 -3.97 -3.63
N ASP A 196 -7.59 -4.43 -3.12
CA ASP A 196 -8.61 -3.57 -2.52
C ASP A 196 -8.76 -3.95 -1.02
N PRO A 197 -7.92 -3.37 -0.15
CA PRO A 197 -7.91 -3.70 1.27
C PRO A 197 -9.17 -3.13 1.94
N THR A 198 -9.85 -3.97 2.70
CA THR A 198 -11.02 -3.59 3.51
C THR A 198 -10.82 -4.06 4.94
N LEU A 199 -11.32 -3.29 5.91
CA LEU A 199 -11.37 -3.73 7.30
C LEU A 199 -12.43 -4.83 7.46
N PRO A 200 -12.15 -5.86 8.27
CA PRO A 200 -13.13 -6.91 8.55
C PRO A 200 -14.25 -6.38 9.49
N PRO A 201 -15.37 -7.11 9.64
CA PRO A 201 -16.34 -6.81 10.67
C PRO A 201 -15.75 -6.84 12.09
N THR A 202 -16.28 -6.00 12.98
CA THR A 202 -15.88 -5.97 14.40
C THR A 202 -15.96 -7.35 15.05
N GLY A 203 -14.95 -7.71 15.82
CA GLY A 203 -14.83 -9.02 16.48
C GLY A 203 -14.20 -10.11 15.61
N SER A 204 -13.87 -9.82 14.34
CA SER A 204 -13.22 -10.81 13.46
C SER A 204 -11.80 -11.11 13.87
N ASP A 205 -11.40 -12.36 13.68
CA ASP A 205 -9.99 -12.78 13.65
C ASP A 205 -9.30 -12.37 12.34
N THR A 206 -7.97 -12.36 12.36
CA THR A 206 -7.14 -12.22 11.15
C THR A 206 -7.32 -13.40 10.20
N ARG A 207 -7.70 -13.12 8.94
CA ARG A 207 -7.93 -14.14 7.89
C ARG A 207 -7.54 -13.71 6.49
N GLN A 208 -7.38 -12.40 6.24
CA GLN A 208 -7.07 -11.88 4.92
C GLN A 208 -5.64 -12.22 4.51
N MET A 209 -5.44 -12.32 3.20
CA MET A 209 -4.13 -12.53 2.59
C MET A 209 -3.15 -11.42 2.99
N LYS A 210 -1.88 -11.80 3.15
CA LYS A 210 -0.75 -10.89 3.40
C LYS A 210 0.17 -10.84 2.19
N ILE A 211 0.71 -9.66 1.90
CA ILE A 211 1.71 -9.44 0.86
C ILE A 211 3.08 -9.45 1.53
N LEU A 212 3.81 -10.54 1.41
CA LEU A 212 5.10 -10.71 2.07
C LEU A 212 6.22 -10.02 1.31
N ASP A 213 6.18 -10.06 -0.03
CA ASP A 213 7.21 -9.50 -0.89
C ASP A 213 6.70 -9.22 -2.29
N GLU A 214 7.34 -8.26 -2.96
CA GLU A 214 7.11 -7.86 -4.34
C GLU A 214 8.46 -7.69 -5.04
N ASP A 215 8.74 -8.51 -6.04
CA ASP A 215 9.99 -8.45 -6.80
C ASP A 215 9.71 -8.18 -8.29
N TYR A 216 10.18 -7.02 -8.75
CA TYR A 216 10.04 -6.56 -10.13
C TYR A 216 11.34 -6.83 -10.90
N GLY A 217 11.35 -7.90 -11.69
CA GLY A 217 12.38 -8.17 -12.68
C GLY A 217 12.13 -7.44 -14.01
N PRO A 218 13.05 -7.58 -15.00
CA PRO A 218 12.93 -6.91 -16.29
C PRO A 218 11.65 -7.28 -17.08
N ARG A 219 11.18 -8.51 -16.95
CA ARG A 219 9.98 -9.05 -17.60
C ARG A 219 9.17 -9.97 -16.67
N THR A 220 9.29 -9.75 -15.39
CA THR A 220 8.60 -10.56 -14.38
C THR A 220 8.16 -9.69 -13.22
N LEU A 221 7.06 -10.11 -12.59
CA LEU A 221 6.65 -9.67 -11.27
C LEU A 221 6.39 -10.91 -10.44
N THR A 222 7.09 -11.06 -9.33
CA THR A 222 6.90 -12.15 -8.39
C THR A 222 6.33 -11.63 -7.08
N LEU A 223 5.23 -12.20 -6.65
CA LEU A 223 4.60 -11.91 -5.35
C LEU A 223 4.80 -13.10 -4.42
N ALA A 224 5.36 -12.86 -3.25
CA ALA A 224 5.31 -13.79 -2.13
C ALA A 224 4.12 -13.43 -1.25
N LEU A 225 3.22 -14.38 -1.06
CA LEU A 225 1.93 -14.18 -0.39
C LEU A 225 1.77 -15.15 0.76
N GLU A 226 0.95 -14.79 1.73
CA GLU A 226 0.56 -15.67 2.83
C GLU A 226 -0.96 -15.57 3.02
N GLY A 227 -1.63 -16.71 3.20
CA GLY A 227 -3.09 -16.75 3.39
C GLY A 227 -3.54 -18.04 4.06
N GLN A 228 -4.81 -18.10 4.46
CA GLN A 228 -5.38 -19.28 5.10
C GLN A 228 -5.28 -20.50 4.19
N GLY A 229 -4.80 -21.63 4.72
CA GLY A 229 -4.62 -22.86 3.96
C GLY A 229 -5.91 -23.31 3.27
N GLY A 230 -5.81 -23.60 1.97
CA GLY A 230 -6.92 -23.98 1.11
C GLY A 230 -7.87 -22.85 0.71
N SER A 231 -7.68 -21.61 1.19
CA SER A 231 -8.50 -20.47 0.81
C SER A 231 -8.20 -20.00 -0.63
N GLN A 232 -9.16 -19.31 -1.21
CA GLN A 232 -9.00 -18.63 -2.50
C GLN A 232 -8.80 -17.13 -2.25
N ALA A 233 -7.93 -16.51 -3.05
CA ALA A 233 -7.73 -15.07 -3.05
C ALA A 233 -7.86 -14.49 -4.47
N THR A 234 -8.17 -13.21 -4.53
CA THR A 234 -8.28 -12.47 -5.78
C THR A 234 -7.49 -11.16 -5.66
N LEU A 235 -6.71 -10.88 -6.70
CA LEU A 235 -6.04 -9.61 -6.96
C LEU A 235 -6.51 -9.10 -8.32
N GLN A 236 -6.01 -7.94 -8.73
CA GLN A 236 -6.34 -7.34 -10.02
C GLN A 236 -5.05 -7.04 -10.78
N LEU A 237 -5.00 -7.40 -12.06
CA LEU A 237 -3.87 -7.16 -12.96
C LEU A 237 -4.12 -5.93 -13.82
N ARG A 238 -3.13 -5.05 -13.92
CA ARG A 238 -3.09 -3.96 -14.89
C ARG A 238 -1.94 -4.14 -15.86
N GLU A 239 -2.23 -4.06 -17.15
CA GLU A 239 -1.25 -4.02 -18.22
C GLU A 239 -1.10 -2.56 -18.70
N ASN A 240 0.10 -2.00 -18.55
CA ASN A 240 0.37 -0.60 -18.90
C ASN A 240 0.91 -0.44 -20.34
N ALA A 241 1.28 -1.53 -21.00
CA ALA A 241 1.72 -1.52 -22.39
C ALA A 241 0.76 -2.34 -23.27
N PRO A 242 0.39 -1.84 -24.46
CA PRO A 242 -0.49 -2.56 -25.36
C PRO A 242 0.17 -3.82 -25.92
N GLY A 243 -0.64 -4.87 -26.11
CA GLY A 243 -0.20 -6.11 -26.76
C GLY A 243 0.68 -7.03 -25.90
N LEU A 244 0.77 -6.78 -24.60
CA LEU A 244 1.44 -7.69 -23.67
C LEU A 244 0.73 -9.04 -23.63
N GLN A 245 1.53 -10.10 -23.63
CA GLN A 245 1.06 -11.48 -23.40
C GLN A 245 1.46 -11.90 -21.99
N VAL A 246 0.67 -11.51 -21.00
CA VAL A 246 0.97 -11.83 -19.61
C VAL A 246 0.55 -13.25 -19.30
N ARG A 247 1.48 -14.03 -18.73
CA ARG A 247 1.26 -15.38 -18.22
C ARG A 247 1.42 -15.37 -16.71
N ALA A 248 0.61 -16.15 -16.00
CA ALA A 248 0.74 -16.33 -14.57
C ALA A 248 1.12 -17.77 -14.25
N GLN A 249 2.05 -17.92 -13.30
CA GLN A 249 2.34 -19.19 -12.65
C GLN A 249 1.66 -19.20 -11.27
N ASN A 250 0.99 -20.29 -10.94
CA ASN A 250 0.23 -20.50 -9.70
C ASN A 250 -0.98 -19.56 -9.54
N ALA A 251 -1.46 -18.97 -10.63
CA ALA A 251 -2.66 -18.15 -10.66
C ALA A 251 -3.34 -18.22 -12.03
N THR A 252 -4.61 -17.84 -12.08
CA THR A 252 -5.39 -17.70 -13.32
C THR A 252 -5.72 -16.24 -13.53
N ILE A 253 -5.44 -15.73 -14.73
CA ILE A 253 -5.83 -14.39 -15.16
C ILE A 253 -7.16 -14.48 -15.90
N GLY A 254 -8.19 -13.79 -15.41
CA GLY A 254 -9.48 -13.73 -16.07
C GLY A 254 -9.44 -12.92 -17.37
N SER A 255 -10.34 -13.24 -18.30
CA SER A 255 -10.45 -12.56 -19.60
C SER A 255 -11.25 -11.25 -19.55
N GLU A 256 -12.22 -11.17 -18.64
CA GLU A 256 -13.10 -10.01 -18.52
C GLU A 256 -12.52 -8.95 -17.61
N PRO A 257 -12.71 -7.65 -17.92
CA PRO A 257 -12.36 -6.56 -17.02
C PRO A 257 -13.11 -6.71 -15.68
N TYR A 258 -12.41 -6.49 -14.58
CA TYR A 258 -13.00 -6.48 -13.25
C TYR A 258 -13.42 -5.04 -12.87
N GLY A 259 -14.68 -4.88 -12.44
CA GLY A 259 -15.23 -3.58 -12.06
C GLY A 259 -15.70 -2.73 -13.25
N PRO A 260 -15.96 -1.44 -13.04
CA PRO A 260 -16.37 -0.56 -14.14
C PRO A 260 -15.33 -0.60 -15.24
N ALA A 261 -15.76 -0.87 -16.47
CA ALA A 261 -14.95 -1.15 -17.67
C ALA A 261 -13.87 -0.10 -18.01
N GLN A 262 -13.77 0.97 -17.27
CA GLN A 262 -12.88 2.11 -17.50
C GLN A 262 -11.44 1.94 -16.99
N ASN A 263 -11.17 0.97 -16.10
CA ASN A 263 -9.85 0.88 -15.45
C ASN A 263 -8.89 -0.13 -16.10
N GLY A 264 -9.36 -0.97 -17.01
CA GLY A 264 -8.51 -1.96 -17.72
C GLY A 264 -7.87 -3.01 -16.79
N LEU A 265 -8.53 -3.29 -15.65
CA LEU A 265 -8.07 -4.27 -14.68
C LEU A 265 -8.69 -5.64 -14.99
N ARG A 266 -7.90 -6.71 -14.87
CA ARG A 266 -8.37 -8.09 -15.00
C ARG A 266 -8.23 -8.85 -13.67
N PRO A 267 -9.18 -9.71 -13.27
CA PRO A 267 -9.05 -10.48 -12.06
C PRO A 267 -7.92 -11.50 -12.16
N ILE A 268 -7.20 -11.67 -11.06
CA ILE A 268 -6.22 -12.71 -10.84
C ILE A 268 -6.74 -13.56 -9.70
N THR A 269 -7.01 -14.83 -9.95
CA THR A 269 -7.47 -15.77 -8.92
C THR A 269 -6.45 -16.86 -8.68
N PHE A 270 -6.26 -17.23 -7.43
CA PHE A 270 -5.38 -18.32 -7.03
C PHE A 270 -5.86 -18.93 -5.70
N ARG A 271 -5.36 -20.12 -5.41
CA ARG A 271 -5.69 -20.84 -4.18
C ARG A 271 -4.43 -21.12 -3.40
N PHE A 272 -4.45 -20.85 -2.09
CA PHE A 272 -3.38 -21.23 -1.20
C PHE A 272 -3.31 -22.76 -1.05
N PRO A 273 -2.12 -23.34 -0.87
CA PRO A 273 -1.95 -24.76 -0.58
C PRO A 273 -2.79 -25.19 0.62
N ALA A 274 -3.19 -26.44 0.68
CA ALA A 274 -3.83 -26.99 1.88
C ALA A 274 -2.83 -26.97 3.06
N GLY A 275 -3.31 -26.60 4.24
CA GLY A 275 -2.49 -26.52 5.45
C GLY A 275 -3.27 -25.95 6.62
N ALA A 276 -2.73 -26.06 7.82
CA ALA A 276 -3.30 -25.45 9.02
C ALA A 276 -2.84 -23.99 9.14
N GLY A 277 -3.76 -23.09 9.43
CA GLY A 277 -3.50 -21.66 9.59
C GLY A 277 -3.00 -20.99 8.31
N TYR A 278 -2.08 -20.05 8.44
CA TYR A 278 -1.48 -19.34 7.32
C TYR A 278 -0.39 -20.17 6.62
N VAL A 279 -0.46 -20.23 5.30
CA VAL A 279 0.52 -20.89 4.43
C VAL A 279 0.99 -19.93 3.35
N THR A 280 2.19 -20.15 2.83
CA THR A 280 2.78 -19.28 1.81
C THR A 280 2.47 -19.76 0.40
N GLN A 281 2.33 -18.80 -0.53
CA GLN A 281 2.15 -19.03 -1.96
C GLN A 281 2.98 -18.01 -2.73
N THR A 282 3.67 -18.45 -3.78
CA THR A 282 4.33 -17.58 -4.73
C THR A 282 3.52 -17.53 -6.02
N VAL A 283 3.22 -16.33 -6.49
CA VAL A 283 2.59 -16.08 -7.80
C VAL A 283 3.55 -15.27 -8.65
N THR A 284 3.84 -15.74 -9.86
CA THR A 284 4.76 -15.05 -10.79
C THR A 284 4.03 -14.71 -12.08
N PHE A 285 4.16 -13.46 -12.50
CA PHE A 285 3.71 -12.96 -13.81
C PHE A 285 4.93 -12.78 -14.71
N SER A 286 4.80 -13.15 -15.98
CA SER A 286 5.83 -12.96 -17.01
C SER A 286 5.21 -12.47 -18.31
N TRP A 287 5.95 -11.64 -19.10
CA TRP A 287 5.49 -11.01 -20.34
C TRP A 287 6.59 -10.79 -21.36
#